data_8471a377e738a8e7b3102edd387b2f0c
#
_entry.id   8471a377e738a8e7b3102edd387b2f0c
#
_cell.length_a   1.000
_cell.length_b   1.000
_cell.length_c   1.000
_cell.angle_alpha   90.00
_cell.angle_beta   90.00
_cell.angle_gamma   90.00
#
_symmetry.space_group_name_H-M   'P 1'
#
loop_
_entity.id
_entity.type
_entity.pdbx_description
1 polymer ?
#
loop_
_entity_poly.entity_id
_entity_poly.type
_entity_poly.pdbx_seq_one_letter_code
_entity_poly.pdbx_strand_id
1 'polypeptide(L)'
;MMKMLPEDTIHFLKKQGYVIVSTLDSDGTIHNACKGILKIVPEGQIYLLDLYMGRTYRNLRENPVISLTSADEHSFSGYSLKGRAEIVPKESLEPSLIKVWDDAIVSRVTSRLLKNIRGEKGHHLHPEVLLPNPK
;
A
#
# COMPACT_ATOMS: atom_id res chain seq x y z
N MET A 1 2.09 -18.50 13.22
CA MET A 1 3.43 -17.95 13.54
C MET A 1 3.90 -17.05 12.41
N MET A 2 4.27 -15.83 12.73
CA MET A 2 4.84 -14.92 11.73
C MET A 2 6.27 -15.31 11.40
N LYS A 3 6.60 -15.26 10.11
CA LYS A 3 7.97 -15.51 9.64
C LYS A 3 8.70 -14.19 9.46
N MET A 4 9.98 -14.17 9.77
CA MET A 4 10.84 -13.04 9.45
C MET A 4 10.84 -12.80 7.94
N LEU A 5 10.82 -11.54 7.55
CA LEU A 5 10.97 -11.17 6.14
C LEU A 5 12.46 -11.12 5.79
N PRO A 6 12.87 -11.76 4.67
CA PRO A 6 14.26 -11.67 4.21
C PRO A 6 14.67 -10.22 3.92
N GLU A 7 15.92 -9.89 4.17
CA GLU A 7 16.44 -8.53 3.90
C GLU A 7 16.27 -8.10 2.47
N ASP A 8 16.50 -9.00 1.51
CA ASP A 8 16.33 -8.71 0.10
C ASP A 8 14.88 -8.33 -0.24
N THR A 9 13.93 -9.02 0.37
CA THR A 9 12.51 -8.74 0.19
C THR A 9 12.17 -7.37 0.76
N ILE A 10 12.64 -7.06 1.97
CA ILE A 10 12.40 -5.76 2.61
C ILE A 10 12.98 -4.64 1.77
N HIS A 11 14.22 -4.80 1.30
CA HIS A 11 14.88 -3.79 0.47
C HIS A 11 14.10 -3.55 -0.82
N PHE A 12 13.67 -4.63 -1.47
CA PHE A 12 12.89 -4.56 -2.71
C PHE A 12 11.58 -3.81 -2.49
N LEU A 13 10.84 -4.17 -1.46
CA LEU A 13 9.55 -3.53 -1.14
C LEU A 13 9.72 -2.05 -0.82
N LYS A 14 10.73 -1.69 -0.06
CA LYS A 14 11.02 -0.28 0.26
C LYS A 14 11.36 0.51 -0.98
N LYS A 15 12.11 -0.06 -1.90
CA LYS A 15 12.49 0.60 -3.15
C LYS A 15 11.26 0.85 -4.03
N GLN A 16 10.37 -0.12 -4.14
CA GLN A 16 9.14 0.03 -4.92
C GLN A 16 8.15 0.98 -4.26
N GLY A 17 8.02 0.93 -2.94
CA GLY A 17 7.15 1.81 -2.17
C GLY A 17 5.66 1.48 -2.25
N TYR A 18 5.27 0.49 -3.04
CA TYR A 18 3.88 0.06 -3.17
C TYR A 18 3.81 -1.43 -3.46
N VAL A 19 2.64 -1.99 -3.25
CA VAL A 19 2.34 -3.38 -3.60
C VAL A 19 1.00 -3.46 -4.30
N ILE A 20 0.82 -4.53 -5.08
CA ILE A 20 -0.49 -4.92 -5.58
C ILE A 20 -1.09 -5.85 -4.54
N VAL A 21 -2.25 -5.47 -4.04
CA VAL A 21 -2.96 -6.22 -3.01
C VAL A 21 -4.06 -7.01 -3.67
N SER A 22 -4.03 -8.32 -3.50
CA SER A 22 -5.04 -9.24 -4.03
C SER A 22 -5.92 -9.74 -2.89
N THR A 23 -7.22 -9.59 -3.04
CA THR A 23 -8.22 -10.01 -2.07
C THR A 23 -9.33 -10.77 -2.77
N LEU A 24 -10.18 -11.44 -2.00
CA LEU A 24 -11.31 -12.20 -2.55
C LEU A 24 -12.60 -11.39 -2.45
N ASP A 25 -13.26 -11.22 -3.59
CA ASP A 25 -14.61 -10.69 -3.64
C ASP A 25 -15.61 -11.72 -3.08
N SER A 26 -16.78 -11.26 -2.71
CA SER A 26 -17.82 -12.11 -2.15
C SER A 26 -18.26 -13.24 -3.10
N ASP A 27 -18.08 -13.05 -4.40
CA ASP A 27 -18.42 -14.06 -5.42
C ASP A 27 -17.26 -15.01 -5.71
N GLY A 28 -16.15 -14.91 -4.99
CA GLY A 28 -14.99 -15.78 -5.18
C GLY A 28 -14.00 -15.30 -6.25
N THR A 29 -14.28 -14.22 -6.92
CA THR A 29 -13.32 -13.65 -7.87
C THR A 29 -12.23 -12.85 -7.13
N ILE A 30 -11.12 -12.60 -7.82
CA ILE A 30 -9.98 -11.92 -7.23
C ILE A 30 -10.02 -10.44 -7.60
N HIS A 31 -9.86 -9.60 -6.59
CA HIS A 31 -9.75 -8.16 -6.76
C HIS A 31 -8.32 -7.71 -6.48
N ASN A 32 -7.77 -6.87 -7.34
CA ASN A 32 -6.42 -6.31 -7.20
C ASN A 32 -6.49 -4.80 -7.06
N ALA A 33 -5.64 -4.25 -6.19
CA ALA A 33 -5.51 -2.82 -6.02
C ALA A 33 -4.08 -2.48 -5.63
N CYS A 34 -3.59 -1.32 -6.08
CA CYS A 34 -2.29 -0.82 -5.65
C CYS A 34 -2.42 -0.08 -4.33
N LYS A 35 -1.57 -0.42 -3.38
CA LYS A 35 -1.53 0.25 -2.07
C LYS A 35 -0.10 0.65 -1.74
N GLY A 36 0.06 1.82 -1.15
CA GLY A 36 1.35 2.27 -0.68
C GLY A 36 1.79 1.55 0.57
N ILE A 37 3.09 1.34 0.68
CA ILE A 37 3.69 0.77 1.89
C ILE A 37 3.96 1.90 2.86
N LEU A 38 3.46 1.77 4.08
CA LEU A 38 3.67 2.75 5.13
C LEU A 38 4.87 2.39 6.00
N LYS A 39 4.95 1.12 6.41
CA LYS A 39 6.00 0.63 7.29
C LYS A 39 6.17 -0.86 7.09
N ILE A 40 7.41 -1.33 7.19
CA ILE A 40 7.74 -2.76 7.17
C ILE A 40 8.40 -3.10 8.50
N VAL A 41 7.85 -4.10 9.17
CA VAL A 41 8.43 -4.67 10.39
C VAL A 41 9.09 -5.99 10.00
N PRO A 42 10.42 -6.12 10.16
CA PRO A 42 11.14 -7.33 9.70
C PRO A 42 10.61 -8.64 10.29
N GLU A 43 9.97 -8.59 11.43
CA GLU A 43 9.39 -9.74 12.10
C GLU A 43 8.16 -10.31 11.39
N GLY A 44 7.71 -9.68 10.30
CA GLY A 44 6.66 -10.24 9.46
C GLY A 44 5.40 -9.41 9.37
N GLN A 45 5.48 -8.09 9.55
CA GLN A 45 4.34 -7.21 9.41
C GLN A 45 4.61 -6.12 8.37
N ILE A 46 3.60 -5.82 7.57
CA ILE A 46 3.66 -4.74 6.59
C ILE A 46 2.41 -3.89 6.78
N TYR A 47 2.61 -2.60 7.03
CA TYR A 47 1.53 -1.63 7.14
C TYR A 47 1.28 -0.99 5.79
N LEU A 48 0.07 -1.09 5.31
CA LEU A 48 -0.35 -0.52 4.03
C LEU A 48 -1.30 0.64 4.26
N LEU A 49 -1.24 1.60 3.35
CA LEU A 49 -2.08 2.78 3.40
C LEU A 49 -3.30 2.58 2.51
N ASP A 50 -4.49 2.67 3.09
CA ASP A 50 -5.73 2.62 2.35
C ASP A 50 -6.47 3.95 2.47
N LEU A 51 -6.42 4.73 1.41
CA LEU A 51 -7.02 6.07 1.39
C LEU A 51 -8.52 6.05 1.07
N TYR A 52 -8.98 5.05 0.35
CA TYR A 52 -10.32 5.08 -0.21
C TYR A 52 -11.31 4.17 0.50
N MET A 53 -10.83 3.21 1.28
CA MET A 53 -11.66 2.22 1.98
C MET A 53 -12.71 1.59 1.04
N GLY A 54 -12.24 1.20 -0.16
CA GLY A 54 -13.10 0.67 -1.21
C GLY A 54 -13.29 -0.84 -1.13
N ARG A 55 -13.21 -1.50 -2.30
CA ARG A 55 -13.48 -2.93 -2.38
C ARG A 55 -12.47 -3.77 -1.59
N THR A 56 -11.20 -3.42 -1.62
CA THR A 56 -10.17 -4.10 -0.83
C THR A 56 -10.53 -4.10 0.66
N TYR A 57 -10.93 -2.94 1.17
CA TYR A 57 -11.35 -2.79 2.55
C TYR A 57 -12.56 -3.68 2.86
N ARG A 58 -13.58 -3.65 2.02
CA ARG A 58 -14.78 -4.46 2.20
C ARG A 58 -14.45 -5.96 2.16
N ASN A 59 -13.61 -6.38 1.22
CA ASN A 59 -13.20 -7.78 1.10
C ASN A 59 -12.46 -8.26 2.35
N LEU A 60 -11.55 -7.46 2.88
CA LEU A 60 -10.77 -7.85 4.05
C LEU A 60 -11.60 -7.88 5.33
N ARG A 61 -12.67 -7.13 5.41
CA ARG A 61 -13.58 -7.22 6.55
C ARG A 61 -14.28 -8.58 6.62
N GLU A 62 -14.52 -9.20 5.48
CA GLU A 62 -15.20 -10.49 5.40
C GLU A 62 -14.22 -11.65 5.36
N ASN A 63 -13.09 -11.47 4.66
CA ASN A 63 -12.08 -12.51 4.51
C ASN A 63 -10.69 -11.89 4.61
N PRO A 64 -9.94 -12.18 5.69
CA PRO A 64 -8.65 -11.54 5.93
C PRO A 64 -7.50 -12.09 5.08
N VAL A 65 -7.73 -13.10 4.26
CA VAL A 65 -6.68 -13.68 3.41
C VAL A 65 -6.26 -12.65 2.36
N ILE A 66 -4.96 -12.46 2.21
CA ILE A 66 -4.38 -11.44 1.36
C ILE A 66 -3.12 -11.95 0.67
N SER A 67 -2.88 -11.47 -0.54
CA SER A 67 -1.60 -11.67 -1.23
C SER A 67 -1.07 -10.30 -1.63
N LEU A 68 0.22 -10.09 -1.41
CA LEU A 68 0.91 -8.86 -1.78
C LEU A 68 1.92 -9.19 -2.87
N THR A 69 1.89 -8.45 -3.97
CA THR A 69 2.82 -8.64 -5.08
C THR A 69 3.55 -7.35 -5.37
N SER A 70 4.87 -7.45 -5.50
CA SER A 70 5.72 -6.35 -5.90
C SER A 70 6.63 -6.83 -7.01
N ALA A 71 6.77 -6.04 -8.06
CA ALA A 71 7.56 -6.40 -9.23
C ALA A 71 8.30 -5.19 -9.78
N ASP A 72 9.47 -5.46 -10.36
CA ASP A 72 10.27 -4.46 -11.06
C ASP A 72 10.39 -4.91 -12.51
N GLU A 73 9.82 -4.12 -13.43
CA GLU A 73 9.83 -4.44 -14.84
C GLU A 73 11.23 -4.40 -15.47
N HIS A 74 12.13 -3.60 -14.91
CA HIS A 74 13.48 -3.45 -15.46
C HIS A 74 14.36 -4.65 -15.17
N SER A 75 14.24 -5.23 -13.97
CA SER A 75 15.00 -6.40 -13.58
C SER A 75 14.26 -7.72 -13.81
N PHE A 76 12.98 -7.66 -14.19
CA PHE A 76 12.09 -8.82 -14.32
C PHE A 76 12.08 -9.68 -13.05
N SER A 77 12.16 -9.03 -11.91
CA SER A 77 12.13 -9.72 -10.63
C SER A 77 10.98 -9.20 -9.77
N GLY A 78 10.58 -9.98 -8.79
CA GLY A 78 9.53 -9.59 -7.90
C GLY A 78 9.33 -10.59 -6.77
N TYR A 79 8.40 -10.24 -5.90
CA TYR A 79 8.06 -11.05 -4.73
C TYR A 79 6.54 -11.12 -4.59
N SER A 80 6.08 -12.27 -4.14
CA SER A 80 4.69 -12.48 -3.77
C SER A 80 4.66 -12.96 -2.31
N LEU A 81 3.93 -12.23 -1.49
CA LEU A 81 3.80 -12.54 -0.06
C LEU A 81 2.35 -12.88 0.24
N LYS A 82 2.14 -13.95 0.96
CA LYS A 82 0.79 -14.37 1.36
C LYS A 82 0.66 -14.24 2.87
N GLY A 83 -0.50 -13.82 3.31
CA GLY A 83 -0.72 -13.66 4.73
C GLY A 83 -2.16 -13.34 5.07
N ARG A 84 -2.33 -12.77 6.24
CA ARG A 84 -3.64 -12.34 6.74
C ARG A 84 -3.57 -10.87 7.10
N ALA A 85 -4.62 -10.15 6.76
CA ALA A 85 -4.70 -8.72 6.99
C ALA A 85 -5.52 -8.43 8.24
N GLU A 86 -5.14 -7.38 8.93
CA GLU A 86 -5.90 -6.80 10.03
C GLU A 86 -6.16 -5.34 9.70
N ILE A 87 -7.41 -4.92 9.78
CA ILE A 87 -7.77 -3.53 9.54
C ILE A 87 -7.57 -2.77 10.85
N VAL A 88 -6.68 -1.77 10.80
CA VAL A 88 -6.36 -0.94 11.96
C VAL A 88 -6.94 0.45 11.75
N PRO A 89 -7.93 0.89 12.55
CA PRO A 89 -8.43 2.25 12.46
C PRO A 89 -7.33 3.25 12.81
N LYS A 90 -7.35 4.41 12.17
CA LYS A 90 -6.33 5.44 12.42
C LYS A 90 -6.23 5.79 13.91
N GLU A 91 -7.35 5.82 14.59
CA GLU A 91 -7.44 6.15 16.02
C GLU A 91 -6.70 5.15 16.91
N SER A 92 -6.52 3.91 16.43
CA SER A 92 -5.84 2.85 17.14
C SER A 92 -4.35 2.77 16.86
N LEU A 93 -3.84 3.60 15.96
CA LEU A 93 -2.43 3.61 15.60
C LEU A 93 -1.60 4.34 16.63
N GLU A 94 -0.36 3.88 16.81
CA GLU A 94 0.61 4.60 17.63
C GLU A 94 0.87 5.99 17.04
N PRO A 95 1.12 7.01 17.87
CA PRO A 95 1.37 8.37 17.36
C PRO A 95 2.50 8.45 16.32
N SER A 96 3.56 7.66 16.49
CA SER A 96 4.67 7.61 15.53
C SER A 96 4.21 7.13 14.16
N LEU A 97 3.30 6.16 14.12
CA LEU A 97 2.80 5.61 12.87
C LEU A 97 1.82 6.56 12.19
N ILE A 98 1.02 7.29 12.98
CA ILE A 98 0.13 8.33 12.44
C ILE A 98 0.96 9.41 11.75
N LYS A 99 2.08 9.81 12.35
CA LYS A 99 2.96 10.80 11.74
C LYS A 99 3.54 10.29 10.43
N VAL A 100 3.98 9.05 10.38
CA VAL A 100 4.50 8.43 9.15
C VAL A 100 3.41 8.43 8.07
N TRP A 101 2.17 8.14 8.42
CA TRP A 101 1.04 8.17 7.49
C TRP A 101 0.83 9.58 6.93
N ASP A 102 0.74 10.59 7.80
CA ASP A 102 0.53 11.96 7.38
C ASP A 102 1.66 12.44 6.48
N ASP A 103 2.91 12.18 6.85
CA ASP A 103 4.09 12.54 6.05
C ASP A 103 4.07 11.85 4.68
N ALA A 104 3.68 10.59 4.62
CA ALA A 104 3.61 9.84 3.37
C ALA A 104 2.57 10.42 2.42
N ILE A 105 1.40 10.81 2.93
CA ILE A 105 0.35 11.42 2.12
C ILE A 105 0.83 12.77 1.57
N VAL A 106 1.39 13.62 2.41
CA VAL A 106 1.89 14.93 1.99
C VAL A 106 2.99 14.78 0.94
N SER A 107 3.93 13.88 1.16
CA SER A 107 5.02 13.62 0.22
C SER A 107 4.52 13.18 -1.15
N ARG A 108 3.54 12.28 -1.19
CA ARG A 108 2.97 11.81 -2.46
C ARG A 108 2.26 12.92 -3.21
N VAL A 109 1.41 13.65 -2.54
CA VAL A 109 0.67 14.76 -3.14
C VAL A 109 1.63 15.79 -3.69
N THR A 110 2.63 16.18 -2.90
CA THR A 110 3.65 17.15 -3.32
C THR A 110 4.43 16.66 -4.54
N SER A 111 4.86 15.41 -4.54
CA SER A 111 5.61 14.82 -5.67
C SER A 111 4.79 14.83 -6.96
N ARG A 112 3.52 14.48 -6.89
CA ARG A 112 2.64 14.48 -8.07
C ARG A 112 2.39 15.88 -8.61
N LEU A 113 2.19 16.84 -7.74
CA LEU A 113 2.02 18.23 -8.15
C LEU A 113 3.28 18.76 -8.85
N LEU A 114 4.46 18.49 -8.31
CA LEU A 114 5.71 18.90 -8.93
C LEU A 114 5.89 18.28 -10.31
N LYS A 115 5.57 17.00 -10.47
CA LYS A 115 5.68 16.34 -11.76
C LYS A 115 4.73 16.93 -12.80
N ASN A 116 3.50 17.25 -12.41
CA ASN A 116 2.54 17.88 -13.29
C ASN A 116 2.99 19.29 -13.69
N ILE A 117 3.53 20.06 -12.75
CA ILE A 117 4.05 21.42 -13.02
C ILE A 117 5.21 21.36 -14.01
N ARG A 118 6.09 20.36 -13.89
CA ARG A 118 7.23 20.18 -14.81
C ARG A 118 6.82 19.67 -16.18
N GLY A 119 5.55 19.32 -16.37
CA GLY A 119 5.05 18.81 -17.64
C GLY A 119 5.56 17.41 -17.99
N GLU A 120 5.89 16.60 -17.01
CA GLU A 120 6.33 15.23 -17.25
C GLU A 120 5.17 14.40 -17.81
N LYS A 121 5.47 13.68 -18.91
CA LYS A 121 4.44 12.86 -19.57
C LYS A 121 3.97 11.69 -18.70
N GLY A 122 2.71 11.38 -18.80
CA GLY A 122 2.13 10.26 -18.07
C GLY A 122 1.69 10.59 -16.65
N HIS A 123 1.90 11.83 -16.21
CA HIS A 123 1.51 12.25 -14.88
C HIS A 123 0.30 13.19 -14.94
N HIS A 124 -0.80 12.71 -14.43
CA HIS A 124 -2.03 13.48 -14.29
C HIS A 124 -2.31 13.70 -12.80
N LEU A 125 -3.19 14.66 -12.51
CA LEU A 125 -3.66 14.83 -11.13
C LEU A 125 -4.28 13.53 -10.65
N HIS A 126 -3.73 12.99 -9.59
CA HIS A 126 -4.24 11.76 -9.01
C HIS A 126 -5.49 12.07 -8.18
N PRO A 127 -6.46 11.14 -8.11
CA PRO A 127 -7.68 11.37 -7.34
C PRO A 127 -7.44 11.85 -5.90
N GLU A 128 -6.39 11.39 -5.25
CA GLU A 128 -6.07 11.79 -3.88
C GLU A 128 -5.70 13.27 -3.76
N VAL A 129 -5.25 13.91 -4.83
CA VAL A 129 -4.98 15.36 -4.85
C VAL A 129 -6.30 16.14 -4.86
N LEU A 130 -7.34 15.55 -5.42
CA LEU A 130 -8.65 16.18 -5.54
C LEU A 130 -9.54 15.93 -4.33
N LEU A 131 -9.16 15.01 -3.44
CA LEU A 131 -9.93 14.67 -2.25
C LEU A 131 -9.60 15.66 -1.13
N PRO A 132 -10.61 16.26 -0.50
CA PRO A 132 -10.37 17.20 0.59
C PRO A 132 -9.82 16.52 1.84
N ASN A 133 -10.22 15.26 2.11
CA ASN A 133 -9.81 14.53 3.31
C ASN A 133 -9.55 13.07 2.98
N PRO A 134 -8.28 12.63 2.92
CA PRO A 134 -7.95 11.23 2.76
C PRO A 134 -8.46 10.41 3.94
N LYS A 135 -9.02 9.27 3.65
CA LYS A 135 -9.60 8.39 4.68
C LYS A 135 -8.65 7.28 5.08
#